data_bd4a170f6b543786e0b1123962ae1b2e
#
_entry.id   bd4a170f6b543786e0b1123962ae1b2e
#
_cell.length_a   1.000
_cell.length_b   1.000
_cell.length_c   1.000
_cell.angle_alpha   90.00
_cell.angle_beta   90.00
_cell.angle_gamma   90.00
#
_symmetry.space_group_name_H-M   'P 1'
#
loop_
_entity.id
_entity.type
_entity.pdbx_description
1 polymer ?
#
loop_
_entity_poly.entity_id
_entity_poly.type
_entity_poly.pdbx_seq_one_letter_code
_entity_poly.pdbx_strand_id
1 'polypeptide(L)'
;GLGDVYKRQGLDTFADLGRPRDLAKVFDTVEYTKWRSFRDSEDSRYVGLTMPRFLGRLPYDPKEGTSVEGFNFVEDVDGTDHSKYLWCNAAWAFGARLTAAFADFGWCAAIRGVEGGGLVENLPTHTFKTDDGEIALKCPTEIAITDRREKELSDLGLIPLVHCKNSDYAAFFGAQSVQKAKKYNTDSANANAVLSAQLQYIFSVSRVAHYLKAMMRDKIGSFASAQSVESFLNRWVSQYVLLDDNASQEQKAQFPLREASVQVAEVPGRPGVFRAVAFLRPHFQLDELSISLRLVAELPAQAQKS
;
A
#
# COMPACT_ATOMS: atom_id res chain seq x y z
N GLY A 1 -10.83 6.38 14.77
CA GLY A 1 -10.37 5.26 13.99
C GLY A 1 -11.42 4.73 13.02
N LEU A 2 -11.05 3.72 12.24
CA LEU A 2 -11.99 3.03 11.32
C LEU A 2 -13.24 2.52 12.04
N GLY A 3 -13.11 2.09 13.30
CA GLY A 3 -14.24 1.65 14.12
C GLY A 3 -15.33 2.71 14.28
N ASP A 4 -14.98 3.98 14.38
CA ASP A 4 -15.97 5.07 14.51
C ASP A 4 -16.67 5.36 13.18
N VAL A 5 -15.96 5.17 12.07
CA VAL A 5 -16.53 5.31 10.74
C VAL A 5 -17.60 4.25 10.49
N TYR A 6 -17.34 2.99 10.89
CA TYR A 6 -18.29 1.89 10.74
C TYR A 6 -19.50 2.00 11.66
N LYS A 7 -19.31 2.39 12.93
CA LYS A 7 -20.43 2.59 13.89
C LYS A 7 -21.45 3.64 13.43
N ARG A 8 -20.99 4.67 12.76
CA ARG A 8 -21.87 5.73 12.25
C ARG A 8 -22.74 5.32 11.07
N GLN A 9 -22.54 4.12 10.51
CA GLN A 9 -23.22 3.66 9.29
C GLN A 9 -24.15 2.47 9.48
N GLY A 10 -24.43 2.09 10.70
CA GLY A 10 -25.12 0.85 10.98
C GLY A 10 -24.30 -0.40 10.56
N LEU A 11 -22.97 -0.24 10.48
CA LEU A 11 -21.99 -1.31 10.50
C LEU A 11 -21.38 -1.31 11.90
N ASP A 12 -22.01 -2.00 12.82
CA ASP A 12 -21.59 -1.98 14.23
C ASP A 12 -20.26 -2.71 14.45
N THR A 13 -19.96 -3.67 13.57
CA THR A 13 -18.74 -4.47 13.63
C THR A 13 -18.18 -4.76 12.24
N PHE A 14 -16.91 -5.19 12.14
CA PHE A 14 -16.35 -5.71 10.89
C PHE A 14 -17.13 -6.93 10.36
N ALA A 15 -17.80 -7.72 11.22
CA ALA A 15 -18.63 -8.84 10.82
C ALA A 15 -19.77 -8.44 9.88
N ASP A 16 -20.25 -7.19 9.97
CA ASP A 16 -21.28 -6.67 9.06
C ASP A 16 -20.82 -6.54 7.60
N LEU A 17 -19.51 -6.51 7.37
CA LEU A 17 -18.94 -6.54 6.02
C LEU A 17 -19.12 -7.90 5.32
N GLY A 18 -19.32 -8.98 6.10
CA GLY A 18 -19.66 -10.30 5.57
C GLY A 18 -21.09 -10.39 5.02
N ARG A 19 -21.97 -9.46 5.39
CA ARG A 19 -23.35 -9.45 4.90
C ARG A 19 -23.42 -8.95 3.45
N PRO A 20 -24.34 -9.48 2.61
CA PRO A 20 -24.51 -9.02 1.24
C PRO A 20 -25.07 -7.59 1.22
N ARG A 21 -24.19 -6.60 1.19
CA ARG A 21 -24.50 -5.17 1.04
C ARG A 21 -23.65 -4.59 -0.08
N ASP A 22 -24.22 -3.64 -0.79
CA ASP A 22 -23.47 -2.79 -1.72
C ASP A 22 -22.73 -1.72 -0.92
N LEU A 23 -21.45 -1.97 -0.66
CA LEU A 23 -20.61 -1.06 0.13
C LEU A 23 -20.45 0.30 -0.56
N ALA A 24 -20.43 0.35 -1.88
CA ALA A 24 -20.33 1.61 -2.61
C ALA A 24 -21.50 2.54 -2.28
N LYS A 25 -22.73 1.98 -2.22
CA LYS A 25 -23.92 2.75 -1.81
C LYS A 25 -23.88 3.20 -0.35
N VAL A 26 -23.34 2.36 0.54
CA VAL A 26 -23.16 2.73 1.94
C VAL A 26 -22.22 3.94 2.05
N PHE A 27 -21.07 3.90 1.38
CA PHE A 27 -20.08 4.99 1.38
C PHE A 27 -20.54 6.22 0.58
N ASP A 28 -21.63 6.14 -0.18
CA ASP A 28 -22.18 7.28 -0.92
C ASP A 28 -23.23 8.08 -0.12
N THR A 29 -23.56 7.65 1.08
CA THR A 29 -24.49 8.36 1.97
C THR A 29 -23.94 9.70 2.46
N VAL A 30 -24.81 10.57 2.95
CA VAL A 30 -24.46 11.93 3.44
C VAL A 30 -23.45 11.88 4.59
N GLU A 31 -23.51 10.85 5.42
CA GLU A 31 -22.60 10.65 6.55
C GLU A 31 -21.13 10.57 6.14
N TYR A 32 -20.84 10.08 4.93
CA TYR A 32 -19.48 9.98 4.36
C TYR A 32 -19.04 11.16 3.52
N THR A 33 -19.74 12.27 3.54
CA THR A 33 -19.36 13.45 2.74
C THR A 33 -17.93 13.90 3.02
N LYS A 34 -17.52 13.93 4.30
CA LYS A 34 -16.16 14.30 4.70
C LYS A 34 -15.12 13.27 4.20
N TRP A 35 -15.46 11.98 4.26
CA TRP A 35 -14.63 10.91 3.74
C TRP A 35 -14.42 11.02 2.24
N ARG A 36 -15.49 11.22 1.47
CA ARG A 36 -15.41 11.43 0.02
C ARG A 36 -14.57 12.64 -0.33
N SER A 37 -14.78 13.77 0.34
CA SER A 37 -13.99 14.99 0.14
C SER A 37 -12.50 14.76 0.44
N PHE A 38 -12.17 14.01 1.47
CA PHE A 38 -10.78 13.65 1.76
C PHE A 38 -10.20 12.77 0.66
N ARG A 39 -10.93 11.76 0.17
CA ARG A 39 -10.50 10.90 -0.93
C ARG A 39 -10.22 11.63 -2.24
N ASP A 40 -10.89 12.76 -2.47
CA ASP A 40 -10.69 13.60 -3.66
C ASP A 40 -9.48 14.55 -3.51
N SER A 41 -8.91 14.67 -2.30
CA SER A 41 -7.72 15.50 -2.05
C SER A 41 -6.42 14.83 -2.54
N GLU A 42 -5.38 15.63 -2.78
CA GLU A 42 -4.06 15.10 -3.16
C GLU A 42 -3.34 14.40 -2.01
N ASP A 43 -3.59 14.81 -0.77
CA ASP A 43 -2.97 14.24 0.42
C ASP A 43 -3.42 12.80 0.68
N SER A 44 -4.63 12.44 0.25
CA SER A 44 -5.21 11.11 0.43
C SER A 44 -4.42 9.99 -0.26
N ARG A 45 -3.58 10.32 -1.27
CA ARG A 45 -2.69 9.36 -1.93
C ARG A 45 -1.60 8.79 -1.03
N TYR A 46 -1.24 9.52 0.04
CA TYR A 46 -0.20 9.11 0.98
C TYR A 46 -0.75 8.36 2.19
N VAL A 47 -2.04 8.07 2.21
CA VAL A 47 -2.71 7.38 3.31
C VAL A 47 -3.13 5.99 2.86
N GLY A 48 -2.74 4.97 3.61
CA GLY A 48 -3.19 3.59 3.49
C GLY A 48 -4.01 3.20 4.71
N LEU A 49 -5.17 2.61 4.52
CA LEU A 49 -6.02 2.10 5.59
C LEU A 49 -6.20 0.60 5.46
N THR A 50 -5.60 -0.13 6.37
CA THR A 50 -5.63 -1.60 6.39
C THR A 50 -6.77 -2.14 7.25
N MET A 51 -7.33 -3.27 6.87
CA MET A 51 -8.36 -4.01 7.58
C MET A 51 -8.43 -5.47 7.10
N PRO A 52 -9.10 -6.40 7.78
CA PRO A 52 -9.54 -6.36 9.16
C PRO A 52 -8.36 -6.53 10.11
N ARG A 53 -8.64 -6.61 11.40
CA ARG A 53 -7.63 -6.98 12.40
C ARG A 53 -7.27 -8.46 12.24
N PHE A 54 -6.06 -8.83 12.66
CA PHE A 54 -5.59 -10.22 12.72
C PHE A 54 -5.33 -10.64 14.18
N LEU A 55 -5.35 -11.95 14.42
CA LEU A 55 -5.12 -12.51 15.76
C LEU A 55 -3.68 -12.21 16.19
N GLY A 56 -3.52 -11.54 17.32
CA GLY A 56 -2.21 -11.11 17.82
C GLY A 56 -1.44 -12.21 18.54
N ARG A 57 -2.16 -13.13 19.17
CA ARG A 57 -1.62 -14.30 19.85
C ARG A 57 -2.71 -15.35 20.06
N LEU A 58 -2.33 -16.56 20.39
CA LEU A 58 -3.25 -17.57 20.89
C LEU A 58 -3.79 -17.19 22.27
N PRO A 59 -5.01 -17.61 22.62
CA PRO A 59 -5.52 -17.47 23.99
C PRO A 59 -4.60 -18.17 24.99
N TYR A 60 -4.49 -17.64 26.20
CA TYR A 60 -3.77 -18.30 27.27
C TYR A 60 -4.54 -19.50 27.77
N ASP A 61 -3.99 -20.70 27.60
CA ASP A 61 -4.46 -21.94 28.19
C ASP A 61 -3.26 -22.87 28.49
N PRO A 62 -2.95 -23.12 29.78
CA PRO A 62 -1.88 -24.04 30.14
C PRO A 62 -2.08 -25.47 29.62
N LYS A 63 -3.33 -25.88 29.37
CA LYS A 63 -3.64 -27.22 28.85
C LYS A 63 -3.39 -27.36 27.36
N GLU A 64 -3.45 -26.26 26.63
CA GLU A 64 -3.20 -26.19 25.20
C GLU A 64 -1.77 -25.75 24.84
N GLY A 65 -0.88 -25.67 25.84
CA GLY A 65 0.53 -25.35 25.63
C GLY A 65 0.82 -23.88 25.37
N THR A 66 -0.12 -22.98 25.58
CA THR A 66 0.04 -21.52 25.46
C THR A 66 0.27 -20.85 26.80
N SER A 67 0.83 -21.59 27.77
CA SER A 67 1.19 -21.06 29.08
C SER A 67 2.44 -20.20 29.04
N VAL A 68 2.44 -19.12 29.79
CA VAL A 68 3.62 -18.32 30.09
C VAL A 68 4.11 -18.71 31.49
N GLU A 69 5.41 -18.94 31.65
CA GLU A 69 5.98 -19.31 32.92
C GLU A 69 5.63 -18.28 34.02
N GLY A 70 5.09 -18.79 35.13
CA GLY A 70 4.63 -17.93 36.25
C GLY A 70 3.27 -17.26 36.04
N PHE A 71 2.56 -17.53 34.92
CA PHE A 71 1.25 -16.95 34.64
C PHE A 71 0.21 -18.05 34.32
N ASN A 72 -0.58 -18.44 35.32
CA ASN A 72 -1.58 -19.51 35.23
C ASN A 72 -2.99 -18.98 34.93
N PHE A 73 -3.10 -18.10 33.97
CA PHE A 73 -4.38 -17.55 33.55
C PHE A 73 -4.94 -18.37 32.39
N VAL A 74 -6.25 -18.65 32.42
CA VAL A 74 -6.99 -19.27 31.34
C VAL A 74 -7.96 -18.24 30.79
N GLU A 75 -7.86 -17.94 29.51
CA GLU A 75 -8.85 -17.12 28.82
C GLU A 75 -10.05 -18.00 28.44
N ASP A 76 -11.24 -17.57 28.86
CA ASP A 76 -12.50 -18.25 28.51
C ASP A 76 -12.90 -17.91 27.07
N VAL A 77 -12.28 -18.61 26.11
CA VAL A 77 -12.47 -18.40 24.67
C VAL A 77 -13.04 -19.66 24.05
N ASP A 78 -14.24 -19.53 23.49
CA ASP A 78 -15.02 -20.64 22.91
C ASP A 78 -14.96 -20.73 21.38
N GLY A 79 -14.19 -19.85 20.73
CA GLY A 79 -14.08 -19.80 19.25
C GLY A 79 -15.19 -18.97 18.58
N THR A 80 -16.32 -18.74 19.23
CA THR A 80 -17.50 -18.07 18.65
C THR A 80 -17.51 -16.57 18.91
N ASP A 81 -17.15 -16.15 20.12
CA ASP A 81 -17.13 -14.74 20.51
C ASP A 81 -15.83 -14.04 20.11
N HIS A 82 -15.90 -13.24 19.05
CA HIS A 82 -14.76 -12.46 18.54
C HIS A 82 -14.20 -11.46 19.54
N SER A 83 -15.02 -10.95 20.47
CA SER A 83 -14.61 -9.94 21.44
C SER A 83 -13.63 -10.47 22.50
N LYS A 84 -13.57 -11.77 22.67
CA LYS A 84 -12.70 -12.45 23.64
C LYS A 84 -11.26 -12.66 23.13
N TYR A 85 -10.98 -12.36 21.87
CA TYR A 85 -9.66 -12.52 21.26
C TYR A 85 -8.85 -11.23 21.29
N LEU A 86 -7.52 -11.37 21.33
CA LEU A 86 -6.62 -10.23 21.14
C LEU A 86 -6.39 -9.97 19.66
N TRP A 87 -6.97 -8.89 19.17
CA TRP A 87 -6.84 -8.48 17.79
C TRP A 87 -5.82 -7.37 17.60
N CYS A 88 -4.89 -7.57 16.66
CA CYS A 88 -3.90 -6.58 16.23
C CYS A 88 -4.37 -5.86 14.96
N ASN A 89 -3.99 -4.58 14.83
CA ASN A 89 -4.28 -3.82 13.61
C ASN A 89 -3.44 -4.36 12.44
N ALA A 90 -4.07 -4.60 11.29
CA ALA A 90 -3.39 -5.08 10.08
C ALA A 90 -2.30 -4.14 9.56
N ALA A 91 -2.27 -2.88 10.01
CA ALA A 91 -1.18 -1.95 9.68
C ALA A 91 0.20 -2.44 10.16
N TRP A 92 0.26 -3.20 11.25
CA TRP A 92 1.51 -3.81 11.71
C TRP A 92 2.02 -4.87 10.74
N ALA A 93 1.12 -5.74 10.26
CA ALA A 93 1.46 -6.74 9.26
C ALA A 93 1.87 -6.09 7.93
N PHE A 94 1.14 -5.05 7.49
CA PHE A 94 1.50 -4.31 6.27
C PHE A 94 2.83 -3.58 6.41
N GLY A 95 3.10 -2.95 7.56
CA GLY A 95 4.38 -2.32 7.88
C GLY A 95 5.54 -3.32 7.84
N ALA A 96 5.34 -4.54 8.36
CA ALA A 96 6.32 -5.61 8.27
C ALA A 96 6.61 -6.01 6.81
N ARG A 97 5.61 -6.04 5.93
CA ARG A 97 5.83 -6.29 4.48
C ARG A 97 6.59 -5.17 3.80
N LEU A 98 6.30 -3.91 4.15
CA LEU A 98 7.04 -2.74 3.64
C LEU A 98 8.52 -2.79 4.04
N THR A 99 8.80 -3.08 5.30
CA THR A 99 10.18 -3.14 5.80
C THR A 99 10.94 -4.35 5.27
N ALA A 100 10.29 -5.51 5.13
CA ALA A 100 10.88 -6.70 4.50
C ALA A 100 11.24 -6.42 3.03
N ALA A 101 10.31 -5.90 2.23
CA ALA A 101 10.58 -5.55 0.84
C ALA A 101 11.74 -4.55 0.72
N PHE A 102 11.83 -3.60 1.64
CA PHE A 102 12.95 -2.66 1.66
C PHE A 102 14.28 -3.32 2.04
N ALA A 103 14.28 -4.24 3.01
CA ALA A 103 15.48 -4.97 3.41
C ALA A 103 16.01 -5.86 2.29
N ASP A 104 15.11 -6.56 1.59
CA ASP A 104 15.48 -7.52 0.56
C ASP A 104 15.87 -6.86 -0.78
N PHE A 105 15.14 -5.82 -1.18
CA PHE A 105 15.26 -5.21 -2.52
C PHE A 105 15.72 -3.76 -2.52
N GLY A 106 15.78 -3.11 -1.34
CA GLY A 106 16.06 -1.67 -1.23
C GLY A 106 14.91 -0.77 -1.69
N TRP A 107 13.76 -1.34 -2.08
CA TRP A 107 12.55 -0.64 -2.53
C TRP A 107 11.30 -1.27 -1.92
N CYS A 108 10.24 -0.47 -1.75
CA CYS A 108 8.93 -0.96 -1.30
C CYS A 108 8.00 -1.25 -2.49
N ALA A 109 8.51 -1.89 -3.55
CA ALA A 109 7.72 -2.22 -4.74
C ALA A 109 6.99 -3.57 -4.59
N ALA A 110 7.62 -4.56 -3.95
CA ALA A 110 7.09 -5.91 -3.75
C ALA A 110 6.36 -5.99 -2.40
N ILE A 111 5.10 -5.56 -2.34
CA ILE A 111 4.31 -5.47 -1.09
C ILE A 111 2.88 -6.02 -1.22
N ARG A 112 2.53 -6.62 -2.36
CA ARG A 112 1.18 -7.13 -2.64
C ARG A 112 1.23 -8.47 -3.36
N GLY A 113 0.14 -9.24 -3.26
CA GLY A 113 0.05 -10.57 -3.84
C GLY A 113 0.84 -11.62 -3.05
N VAL A 114 0.49 -12.88 -3.24
CA VAL A 114 1.16 -14.00 -2.54
C VAL A 114 2.64 -14.09 -2.95
N GLU A 115 2.91 -14.07 -4.25
CA GLU A 115 4.28 -14.16 -4.79
C GLU A 115 5.01 -12.82 -4.85
N GLY A 116 4.27 -11.72 -4.72
CA GLY A 116 4.78 -10.35 -4.86
C GLY A 116 5.07 -9.64 -3.53
N GLY A 117 5.23 -10.38 -2.41
CA GLY A 117 5.65 -9.83 -1.12
C GLY A 117 4.52 -9.38 -0.18
N GLY A 118 3.25 -9.57 -0.56
CA GLY A 118 2.08 -9.27 0.29
C GLY A 118 1.70 -10.39 1.26
N LEU A 119 2.40 -11.52 1.27
CA LEU A 119 2.11 -12.67 2.11
C LEU A 119 2.50 -12.42 3.58
N VAL A 120 1.58 -12.72 4.48
CA VAL A 120 1.75 -12.67 5.94
C VAL A 120 1.62 -14.09 6.46
N GLU A 121 2.73 -14.69 6.81
CA GLU A 121 2.84 -16.08 7.26
C GLU A 121 2.86 -16.17 8.80
N ASN A 122 2.68 -17.41 9.29
CA ASN A 122 2.77 -17.75 10.72
C ASN A 122 1.78 -16.96 11.59
N LEU A 123 0.58 -16.71 11.08
CA LEU A 123 -0.48 -16.13 11.88
C LEU A 123 -0.93 -17.14 12.94
N PRO A 124 -1.21 -16.70 14.18
CA PRO A 124 -1.73 -17.59 15.21
C PRO A 124 -3.02 -18.26 14.76
N THR A 125 -3.05 -19.58 14.81
CA THR A 125 -4.22 -20.40 14.46
C THR A 125 -4.77 -21.06 15.70
N HIS A 126 -5.94 -20.62 16.15
CA HIS A 126 -6.64 -21.19 17.29
C HIS A 126 -7.63 -22.25 16.80
N THR A 127 -7.58 -23.45 17.40
CA THR A 127 -8.54 -24.53 17.16
C THR A 127 -9.49 -24.61 18.34
N PHE A 128 -10.77 -24.83 18.06
CA PHE A 128 -11.79 -24.99 19.09
C PHE A 128 -12.79 -26.11 18.71
N LYS A 129 -13.47 -26.65 19.70
CA LYS A 129 -14.52 -27.63 19.46
C LYS A 129 -15.84 -26.92 19.21
N THR A 130 -16.51 -27.31 18.14
CA THR A 130 -17.88 -26.87 17.85
C THR A 130 -18.88 -27.61 18.75
N ASP A 131 -20.11 -27.12 18.79
CA ASP A 131 -21.21 -27.79 19.53
C ASP A 131 -21.48 -29.22 19.06
N ASP A 132 -21.16 -29.49 17.79
CA ASP A 132 -21.27 -30.86 17.19
C ASP A 132 -20.06 -31.74 17.54
N GLY A 133 -19.07 -31.22 18.26
CA GLY A 133 -17.85 -31.92 18.67
C GLY A 133 -16.75 -31.99 17.63
N GLU A 134 -16.91 -31.34 16.49
CA GLU A 134 -15.88 -31.23 15.47
C GLU A 134 -14.81 -30.16 15.86
N ILE A 135 -13.58 -30.36 15.39
CA ILE A 135 -12.49 -29.37 15.57
C ILE A 135 -12.57 -28.37 14.43
N ALA A 136 -12.83 -27.12 14.76
CA ALA A 136 -12.83 -26.01 13.83
C ALA A 136 -11.61 -25.12 14.01
N LEU A 137 -11.14 -24.54 12.93
CA LEU A 137 -10.06 -23.54 12.92
C LEU A 137 -10.67 -22.14 12.97
N LYS A 138 -10.24 -21.35 13.94
CA LYS A 138 -10.57 -19.92 13.97
C LYS A 138 -9.85 -19.21 12.85
N CYS A 139 -10.59 -18.46 12.05
CA CYS A 139 -10.00 -17.57 11.05
C CYS A 139 -9.00 -16.62 11.74
N PRO A 140 -7.73 -16.58 11.32
CA PRO A 140 -6.71 -15.72 11.92
C PRO A 140 -6.97 -14.24 11.67
N THR A 141 -7.85 -13.88 10.72
CA THR A 141 -8.36 -12.52 10.57
C THR A 141 -9.76 -12.41 11.20
N GLU A 142 -10.09 -11.24 11.73
CA GLU A 142 -11.36 -10.97 12.43
C GLU A 142 -12.59 -11.33 11.59
N ILE A 143 -12.48 -11.14 10.27
CA ILE A 143 -13.47 -11.59 9.28
C ILE A 143 -12.78 -12.25 8.09
N ALA A 144 -13.45 -13.22 7.49
CA ALA A 144 -13.05 -13.78 6.21
C ALA A 144 -13.54 -12.87 5.08
N ILE A 145 -12.61 -12.41 4.25
CA ILE A 145 -12.89 -11.57 3.09
C ILE A 145 -12.80 -12.43 1.85
N THR A 146 -13.83 -12.39 0.98
CA THR A 146 -13.82 -13.04 -0.33
C THR A 146 -13.17 -12.14 -1.38
N ASP A 147 -12.71 -12.71 -2.50
CA ASP A 147 -12.07 -11.96 -3.60
C ASP A 147 -12.95 -10.82 -4.12
N ARG A 148 -14.25 -11.08 -4.24
CA ARG A 148 -15.21 -10.04 -4.64
C ARG A 148 -15.23 -8.89 -3.62
N ARG A 149 -15.24 -9.22 -2.33
CA ARG A 149 -15.27 -8.22 -1.27
C ARG A 149 -13.94 -7.48 -1.16
N GLU A 150 -12.83 -8.18 -1.41
CA GLU A 150 -11.51 -7.57 -1.49
C GLU A 150 -11.49 -6.45 -2.54
N LYS A 151 -11.97 -6.75 -3.75
CA LYS A 151 -12.05 -5.76 -4.83
C LYS A 151 -12.94 -4.58 -4.46
N GLU A 152 -14.13 -4.81 -3.90
CA GLU A 152 -15.03 -3.73 -3.46
C GLU A 152 -14.37 -2.82 -2.41
N LEU A 153 -13.62 -3.39 -1.46
CA LEU A 153 -12.90 -2.64 -0.43
C LEU A 153 -11.71 -1.85 -1.02
N SER A 154 -10.96 -2.46 -1.92
CA SER A 154 -9.87 -1.79 -2.64
C SER A 154 -10.37 -0.61 -3.46
N ASP A 155 -11.49 -0.74 -4.17
CA ASP A 155 -12.13 0.36 -4.91
C ASP A 155 -12.58 1.51 -3.97
N LEU A 156 -12.88 1.19 -2.72
CA LEU A 156 -13.21 2.16 -1.68
C LEU A 156 -11.98 2.79 -0.99
N GLY A 157 -10.77 2.41 -1.39
CA GLY A 157 -9.52 2.97 -0.86
C GLY A 157 -9.06 2.32 0.44
N LEU A 158 -9.43 1.06 0.65
CA LEU A 158 -9.01 0.24 1.79
C LEU A 158 -8.02 -0.83 1.33
N ILE A 159 -7.18 -1.32 2.24
CA ILE A 159 -6.20 -2.38 2.00
C ILE A 159 -6.62 -3.61 2.81
N PRO A 160 -7.32 -4.56 2.19
CA PRO A 160 -7.78 -5.75 2.90
C PRO A 160 -6.65 -6.76 3.11
N LEU A 161 -6.58 -7.32 4.33
CA LEU A 161 -5.82 -8.52 4.64
C LEU A 161 -6.75 -9.72 4.49
N VAL A 162 -6.50 -10.53 3.48
CA VAL A 162 -7.37 -11.67 3.09
C VAL A 162 -6.75 -12.95 3.57
N HIS A 163 -7.47 -13.69 4.41
CA HIS A 163 -7.04 -15.00 4.88
C HIS A 163 -7.17 -16.06 3.77
N CYS A 164 -6.13 -16.83 3.57
CA CYS A 164 -6.13 -17.98 2.67
C CYS A 164 -6.75 -19.19 3.40
N LYS A 165 -7.87 -19.66 2.90
CA LYS A 165 -8.66 -20.71 3.56
C LYS A 165 -7.83 -21.96 3.86
N ASN A 166 -8.00 -22.52 5.07
CA ASN A 166 -7.30 -23.70 5.56
C ASN A 166 -5.77 -23.56 5.66
N SER A 167 -5.30 -22.36 5.93
CA SER A 167 -3.88 -22.07 6.13
C SER A 167 -3.67 -21.14 7.32
N ASP A 168 -2.42 -20.99 7.74
CA ASP A 168 -1.96 -20.07 8.77
C ASP A 168 -1.45 -18.73 8.19
N TYR A 169 -1.76 -18.46 6.94
CA TYR A 169 -1.32 -17.24 6.28
C TYR A 169 -2.48 -16.42 5.69
N ALA A 170 -2.24 -15.16 5.55
CA ALA A 170 -3.09 -14.20 4.87
C ALA A 170 -2.27 -13.36 3.89
N ALA A 171 -2.90 -12.68 2.96
CA ALA A 171 -2.20 -11.87 1.99
C ALA A 171 -2.88 -10.52 1.76
N PHE A 172 -2.07 -9.50 1.50
CA PHE A 172 -2.52 -8.24 0.93
C PHE A 172 -2.50 -8.35 -0.60
N PHE A 173 -3.64 -8.55 -1.24
CA PHE A 173 -3.72 -8.64 -2.71
C PHE A 173 -3.62 -7.28 -3.38
N GLY A 174 -4.10 -6.23 -2.71
CA GLY A 174 -4.01 -4.84 -3.15
C GLY A 174 -3.24 -3.97 -2.17
N ALA A 175 -2.68 -2.86 -2.65
CA ALA A 175 -2.06 -1.83 -1.83
C ALA A 175 -2.57 -0.45 -2.26
N GLN A 176 -3.89 -0.32 -2.34
CA GLN A 176 -4.56 0.89 -2.77
C GLN A 176 -4.44 1.98 -1.71
N SER A 177 -4.06 3.21 -2.12
CA SER A 177 -4.20 4.36 -1.23
C SER A 177 -5.67 4.76 -1.05
N VAL A 178 -5.93 5.60 -0.06
CA VAL A 178 -7.27 6.16 0.17
C VAL A 178 -7.77 7.01 -1.01
N GLN A 179 -6.86 7.50 -1.85
CA GLN A 179 -7.20 8.40 -2.95
C GLN A 179 -8.17 7.76 -3.94
N LYS A 180 -9.22 8.49 -4.27
CA LYS A 180 -10.11 8.13 -5.36
C LYS A 180 -9.46 8.47 -6.69
N ALA A 181 -9.27 7.47 -7.55
CA ALA A 181 -8.74 7.69 -8.89
C ALA A 181 -9.65 8.65 -9.68
N LYS A 182 -9.05 9.65 -10.31
CA LYS A 182 -9.79 10.59 -11.17
C LYS A 182 -10.31 9.84 -12.41
N LYS A 183 -11.51 10.18 -12.85
CA LYS A 183 -12.09 9.64 -14.08
C LYS A 183 -11.77 10.54 -15.26
N TYR A 184 -11.35 9.92 -16.35
CA TYR A 184 -11.00 10.57 -17.62
C TYR A 184 -11.86 9.98 -18.75
N ASN A 185 -11.81 10.61 -19.91
CA ASN A 185 -12.60 10.20 -21.07
C ASN A 185 -12.04 8.97 -21.83
N THR A 186 -10.84 8.50 -21.47
CA THR A 186 -10.21 7.33 -22.11
C THR A 186 -9.91 6.24 -21.08
N ASP A 187 -10.07 4.98 -21.46
CA ASP A 187 -9.85 3.84 -20.59
C ASP A 187 -8.39 3.73 -20.13
N SER A 188 -7.45 4.05 -21.02
CA SER A 188 -6.02 4.07 -20.68
C SER A 188 -5.69 5.12 -19.62
N ALA A 189 -6.29 6.32 -19.67
CA ALA A 189 -6.10 7.33 -18.66
C ALA A 189 -6.75 6.94 -17.31
N ASN A 190 -7.90 6.25 -17.34
CA ASN A 190 -8.56 5.73 -16.16
C ASN A 190 -7.70 4.65 -15.48
N ALA A 191 -7.17 3.71 -16.25
CA ALA A 191 -6.25 2.69 -15.75
C ALA A 191 -5.00 3.33 -15.13
N ASN A 192 -4.41 4.33 -15.80
CA ASN A 192 -3.28 5.11 -15.28
C ASN A 192 -3.61 5.79 -13.95
N ALA A 193 -4.79 6.37 -13.82
CA ALA A 193 -5.22 7.03 -12.59
C ALA A 193 -5.34 6.03 -11.42
N VAL A 194 -5.92 4.85 -11.66
CA VAL A 194 -6.06 3.79 -10.65
C VAL A 194 -4.68 3.32 -10.17
N LEU A 195 -3.77 3.05 -11.10
CA LEU A 195 -2.44 2.57 -10.74
C LEU A 195 -1.60 3.64 -10.04
N SER A 196 -1.70 4.92 -10.44
CA SER A 196 -1.00 6.01 -9.79
C SER A 196 -1.47 6.29 -8.36
N ALA A 197 -2.61 5.74 -7.95
CA ALA A 197 -3.13 5.79 -6.60
C ALA A 197 -2.71 4.59 -5.73
N GLN A 198 -1.92 3.64 -6.26
CA GLN A 198 -1.42 2.50 -5.49
C GLN A 198 -0.11 2.84 -4.77
N LEU A 199 0.01 2.40 -3.51
CA LEU A 199 1.11 2.78 -2.62
C LEU A 199 2.49 2.33 -3.13
N GLN A 200 2.62 1.14 -3.73
CA GLN A 200 3.90 0.65 -4.25
C GLN A 200 4.50 1.59 -5.31
N TYR A 201 3.65 2.18 -6.15
CA TYR A 201 4.09 3.15 -7.15
C TYR A 201 4.38 4.51 -6.54
N ILE A 202 3.55 4.94 -5.58
CA ILE A 202 3.74 6.18 -4.85
C ILE A 202 5.07 6.16 -4.09
N PHE A 203 5.41 5.07 -3.40
CA PHE A 203 6.67 4.94 -2.69
C PHE A 203 7.86 5.03 -3.64
N SER A 204 7.84 4.28 -4.74
CA SER A 204 8.93 4.27 -5.72
C SER A 204 9.11 5.64 -6.35
N VAL A 205 8.03 6.25 -6.84
CA VAL A 205 8.07 7.57 -7.50
C VAL A 205 8.46 8.67 -6.53
N SER A 206 7.90 8.69 -5.33
CA SER A 206 8.21 9.70 -4.31
C SER A 206 9.68 9.66 -3.90
N ARG A 207 10.25 8.45 -3.77
CA ARG A 207 11.67 8.29 -3.44
C ARG A 207 12.57 8.78 -4.57
N VAL A 208 12.30 8.38 -5.80
CA VAL A 208 13.04 8.89 -6.97
C VAL A 208 12.94 10.41 -7.04
N ALA A 209 11.74 10.97 -6.88
CA ALA A 209 11.50 12.39 -6.87
C ALA A 209 12.31 13.13 -5.79
N HIS A 210 12.37 12.56 -4.59
CA HIS A 210 13.14 13.12 -3.48
C HIS A 210 14.63 13.16 -3.80
N TYR A 211 15.20 12.07 -4.32
CA TYR A 211 16.61 12.03 -4.71
C TYR A 211 16.92 12.96 -5.86
N LEU A 212 16.08 13.04 -6.89
CA LEU A 212 16.25 13.99 -7.99
C LEU A 212 16.27 15.43 -7.47
N LYS A 213 15.35 15.80 -6.57
CA LYS A 213 15.33 17.13 -5.94
C LYS A 213 16.59 17.42 -5.13
N ALA A 214 17.07 16.45 -4.35
CA ALA A 214 18.30 16.60 -3.56
C ALA A 214 19.52 16.80 -4.47
N MET A 215 19.69 15.94 -5.48
CA MET A 215 20.80 16.02 -6.44
C MET A 215 20.79 17.33 -7.25
N MET A 216 19.60 17.77 -7.67
CA MET A 216 19.48 19.06 -8.36
C MET A 216 19.89 20.22 -7.46
N ARG A 217 19.42 20.22 -6.21
CA ARG A 217 19.79 21.25 -5.22
C ARG A 217 21.30 21.31 -4.99
N ASP A 218 21.96 20.15 -4.90
CA ASP A 218 23.41 20.08 -4.68
C ASP A 218 24.21 20.55 -5.90
N LYS A 219 23.62 20.53 -7.09
CA LYS A 219 24.21 21.04 -8.34
C LYS A 219 23.94 22.52 -8.58
N ILE A 220 23.03 23.15 -7.85
CA ILE A 220 22.83 24.62 -7.92
C ILE A 220 24.08 25.31 -7.40
N GLY A 221 24.66 26.18 -8.25
CA GLY A 221 25.90 26.89 -7.95
C GLY A 221 27.19 26.26 -8.48
N SER A 222 27.17 25.01 -8.95
CA SER A 222 28.19 24.52 -9.88
C SER A 222 27.76 25.00 -11.26
N PHE A 223 28.60 25.77 -11.99
CA PHE A 223 28.32 26.36 -13.33
C PHE A 223 27.89 25.30 -14.40
N ALA A 224 26.99 24.39 -14.02
CA ALA A 224 26.53 23.31 -14.87
C ALA A 224 25.42 23.82 -15.81
N SER A 225 25.55 23.52 -17.10
CA SER A 225 24.46 23.76 -18.06
C SER A 225 23.29 22.85 -17.82
N ALA A 226 22.07 23.22 -18.25
CA ALA A 226 20.88 22.37 -18.18
C ALA A 226 21.15 20.97 -18.74
N GLN A 227 21.88 20.89 -19.85
CA GLN A 227 22.22 19.61 -20.50
C GLN A 227 23.17 18.75 -19.66
N SER A 228 24.12 19.33 -18.93
CA SER A 228 25.02 18.58 -18.05
C SER A 228 24.27 18.04 -16.82
N VAL A 229 23.33 18.80 -16.26
CA VAL A 229 22.45 18.36 -15.17
C VAL A 229 21.54 17.25 -15.65
N GLU A 230 20.91 17.41 -16.82
CA GLU A 230 20.06 16.40 -17.44
C GLU A 230 20.80 15.06 -17.63
N SER A 231 21.98 15.09 -18.22
CA SER A 231 22.82 13.91 -18.44
C SER A 231 23.21 13.23 -17.12
N PHE A 232 23.51 14.00 -16.08
CA PHE A 232 23.84 13.50 -14.77
C PHE A 232 22.62 12.78 -14.12
N LEU A 233 21.45 13.40 -14.15
CA LEU A 233 20.24 12.82 -13.58
C LEU A 233 19.77 11.58 -14.34
N ASN A 234 19.84 11.59 -15.67
CA ASN A 234 19.52 10.42 -16.49
C ASN A 234 20.45 9.25 -16.23
N ARG A 235 21.75 9.47 -16.07
CA ARG A 235 22.71 8.44 -15.71
C ARG A 235 22.42 7.82 -14.35
N TRP A 236 21.96 8.63 -13.39
CA TRP A 236 21.59 8.14 -12.07
C TRP A 236 20.31 7.31 -12.12
N VAL A 237 19.24 7.81 -12.75
CA VAL A 237 17.93 7.12 -12.75
C VAL A 237 17.97 5.83 -13.58
N SER A 238 18.80 5.77 -14.62
CA SER A 238 18.95 4.58 -15.45
C SER A 238 19.52 3.37 -14.70
N GLN A 239 20.18 3.57 -13.55
CA GLN A 239 20.65 2.47 -12.70
C GLN A 239 19.51 1.66 -12.07
N TYR A 240 18.29 2.19 -12.03
CA TYR A 240 17.11 1.56 -11.46
C TYR A 240 16.12 1.07 -12.53
N VAL A 241 16.56 1.09 -13.80
CA VAL A 241 15.74 0.69 -14.94
C VAL A 241 16.12 -0.73 -15.39
N LEU A 242 15.13 -1.58 -15.55
CA LEU A 242 15.25 -2.90 -16.13
C LEU A 242 14.32 -3.01 -17.36
N LEU A 243 14.91 -3.20 -18.53
CA LEU A 243 14.18 -3.23 -19.81
C LEU A 243 13.59 -4.62 -20.13
N ASP A 244 14.03 -5.66 -19.42
CA ASP A 244 13.57 -7.02 -19.66
C ASP A 244 12.19 -7.27 -19.04
N ASP A 245 11.19 -7.44 -19.88
CA ASP A 245 9.82 -7.75 -19.47
C ASP A 245 9.68 -9.17 -18.89
N ASN A 246 10.58 -10.09 -19.26
CA ASN A 246 10.59 -11.49 -18.81
C ASN A 246 11.42 -11.69 -17.53
N ALA A 247 11.98 -10.63 -16.96
CA ALA A 247 12.73 -10.69 -15.72
C ALA A 247 11.90 -11.25 -14.57
N SER A 248 12.56 -11.89 -13.61
CA SER A 248 11.89 -12.42 -12.41
C SER A 248 11.25 -11.31 -11.57
N GLN A 249 10.28 -11.67 -10.72
CA GLN A 249 9.66 -10.71 -9.81
C GLN A 249 10.68 -10.08 -8.84
N GLU A 250 11.68 -10.84 -8.41
CA GLU A 250 12.77 -10.35 -7.57
C GLU A 250 13.60 -9.28 -8.28
N GLN A 251 13.97 -9.52 -9.55
CA GLN A 251 14.70 -8.54 -10.36
C GLN A 251 13.87 -7.27 -10.57
N LYS A 252 12.56 -7.39 -10.84
CA LYS A 252 11.65 -6.25 -10.95
C LYS A 252 11.47 -5.51 -9.63
N ALA A 253 11.61 -6.19 -8.51
CA ALA A 253 11.58 -5.56 -7.18
C ALA A 253 12.87 -4.77 -6.88
N GLN A 254 14.04 -5.26 -7.33
CA GLN A 254 15.33 -4.57 -7.19
C GLN A 254 15.46 -3.38 -8.14
N PHE A 255 14.92 -3.49 -9.37
CA PHE A 255 14.91 -2.46 -10.38
C PHE A 255 13.48 -2.02 -10.67
N PRO A 256 12.90 -1.14 -9.85
CA PRO A 256 11.46 -0.90 -9.86
C PRO A 256 10.94 -0.17 -11.11
N LEU A 257 11.83 0.33 -11.97
CA LEU A 257 11.46 1.10 -13.16
C LEU A 257 11.68 0.28 -14.43
N ARG A 258 10.68 0.27 -15.30
CA ARG A 258 10.80 -0.24 -16.67
C ARG A 258 11.43 0.78 -17.60
N GLU A 259 11.07 2.05 -17.40
CA GLU A 259 11.56 3.16 -18.20
C GLU A 259 11.66 4.42 -17.33
N ALA A 260 12.68 5.21 -17.53
CA ALA A 260 12.82 6.49 -16.86
C ALA A 260 13.55 7.48 -17.76
N SER A 261 13.11 8.74 -17.76
CA SER A 261 13.81 9.83 -18.39
C SER A 261 13.60 11.14 -17.61
N VAL A 262 14.60 11.96 -17.59
CA VAL A 262 14.56 13.28 -16.96
C VAL A 262 14.92 14.34 -18.02
N GLN A 263 14.10 15.35 -18.16
CA GLN A 263 14.32 16.50 -19.02
C GLN A 263 14.52 17.74 -18.15
N VAL A 264 15.55 18.52 -18.43
CA VAL A 264 15.88 19.74 -17.68
C VAL A 264 15.85 20.94 -18.63
N ALA A 265 15.09 21.95 -18.26
CA ALA A 265 14.99 23.19 -19.01
C ALA A 265 15.19 24.41 -18.08
N GLU A 266 15.76 25.46 -18.59
CA GLU A 266 15.80 26.76 -17.89
C GLU A 266 14.39 27.37 -17.82
N VAL A 267 14.11 28.03 -16.71
CA VAL A 267 12.85 28.75 -16.54
C VAL A 267 12.94 30.09 -17.24
N PRO A 268 12.08 30.38 -18.24
CA PRO A 268 12.09 31.64 -18.95
C PRO A 268 12.03 32.86 -18.00
N GLY A 269 12.92 33.80 -18.17
CA GLY A 269 12.98 35.03 -17.37
C GLY A 269 13.64 34.87 -15.98
N ARG A 270 14.20 33.69 -15.65
CA ARG A 270 14.92 33.43 -14.40
C ARG A 270 16.23 32.72 -14.67
N PRO A 271 17.31 33.41 -15.04
CA PRO A 271 18.61 32.80 -15.31
C PRO A 271 19.11 31.99 -14.10
N GLY A 272 19.63 30.79 -14.36
CA GLY A 272 20.12 29.89 -13.31
C GLY A 272 19.04 29.12 -12.52
N VAL A 273 17.75 29.28 -12.88
CA VAL A 273 16.65 28.47 -12.34
C VAL A 273 16.29 27.39 -13.34
N PHE A 274 16.37 26.14 -12.92
CA PHE A 274 16.06 24.98 -13.76
C PHE A 274 14.77 24.34 -13.33
N ARG A 275 14.00 23.83 -14.31
CA ARG A 275 12.84 23.00 -14.13
C ARG A 275 13.16 21.60 -14.66
N ALA A 276 12.99 20.59 -13.82
CA ALA A 276 13.10 19.20 -14.25
C ALA A 276 11.73 18.54 -14.35
N VAL A 277 11.56 17.77 -15.40
CA VAL A 277 10.39 16.91 -15.60
C VAL A 277 10.90 15.48 -15.72
N ALA A 278 10.52 14.62 -14.79
CA ALA A 278 10.85 13.22 -14.81
C ALA A 278 9.65 12.38 -15.29
N PHE A 279 9.89 11.54 -16.27
CA PHE A 279 8.97 10.49 -16.72
C PHE A 279 9.44 9.19 -16.13
N LEU A 280 8.60 8.55 -15.34
CA LEU A 280 8.90 7.32 -14.64
C LEU A 280 7.82 6.30 -14.96
N ARG A 281 8.23 5.13 -15.43
CA ARG A 281 7.35 4.01 -15.72
C ARG A 281 7.77 2.82 -14.87
N PRO A 282 7.06 2.53 -13.77
CA PRO A 282 7.36 1.36 -12.93
C PRO A 282 7.03 0.05 -13.64
N HIS A 283 7.63 -1.06 -13.17
CA HIS A 283 7.16 -2.39 -13.49
C HIS A 283 5.82 -2.65 -12.81
N PHE A 284 4.91 -3.31 -13.53
CA PHE A 284 3.63 -3.72 -12.98
C PHE A 284 3.68 -5.18 -12.54
N GLN A 285 3.26 -5.42 -11.33
CA GLN A 285 2.98 -6.76 -10.84
C GLN A 285 1.55 -7.10 -11.28
N LEU A 286 1.36 -7.91 -12.31
CA LEU A 286 0.09 -8.50 -12.76
C LEU A 286 -0.78 -7.73 -13.80
N ASP A 287 -0.46 -6.50 -14.21
CA ASP A 287 -1.28 -5.83 -15.23
C ASP A 287 -0.43 -5.42 -16.43
N GLU A 288 -0.86 -5.80 -17.63
CA GLU A 288 -0.23 -5.45 -18.92
C GLU A 288 -0.36 -3.96 -19.31
N LEU A 289 -0.76 -3.10 -18.39
CA LEU A 289 -1.00 -1.68 -18.65
C LEU A 289 0.30 -0.88 -18.60
N SER A 290 0.55 -0.14 -19.67
CA SER A 290 1.70 0.76 -19.75
C SER A 290 1.33 2.13 -19.20
N ILE A 291 1.95 2.50 -18.07
CA ILE A 291 1.74 3.79 -17.42
C ILE A 291 3.06 4.52 -17.29
N SER A 292 3.03 5.80 -17.62
CA SER A 292 4.10 6.73 -17.32
C SER A 292 3.63 7.78 -16.32
N LEU A 293 4.39 7.97 -15.26
CA LEU A 293 4.16 9.03 -14.28
C LEU A 293 5.03 10.23 -14.63
N ARG A 294 4.40 11.39 -14.78
CA ARG A 294 5.10 12.64 -15.02
C ARG A 294 5.26 13.41 -13.71
N LEU A 295 6.49 13.60 -13.30
CA LEU A 295 6.84 14.41 -12.14
C LEU A 295 7.39 15.77 -12.60
N VAL A 296 6.88 16.86 -12.04
CA VAL A 296 7.37 18.21 -12.28
C VAL A 296 7.91 18.78 -10.97
N ALA A 297 9.20 19.13 -10.95
CA ALA A 297 9.83 19.79 -9.81
C ALA A 297 10.36 21.16 -10.24
N GLU A 298 10.00 22.21 -9.50
CA GLU A 298 10.57 23.54 -9.64
C GLU A 298 11.57 23.79 -8.50
N LEU A 299 12.75 24.31 -8.85
CA LEU A 299 13.76 24.70 -7.88
C LEU A 299 13.68 26.20 -7.66
N PRO A 300 13.65 26.67 -6.42
CA PRO A 300 13.75 28.10 -6.12
C PRO A 300 15.13 28.64 -6.51
N ALA A 301 15.17 29.86 -7.00
CA ALA A 301 16.41 30.58 -7.20
C ALA A 301 17.13 30.77 -5.84
N GLN A 302 18.46 30.65 -5.85
CA GLN A 302 19.21 31.03 -4.66
C GLN A 302 19.00 32.54 -4.39
N ALA A 303 18.65 32.87 -3.15
CA ALA A 303 18.76 34.26 -2.71
C ALA A 303 20.21 34.68 -2.84
N GLN A 304 20.47 35.65 -3.71
CA GLN A 304 21.77 36.29 -3.77
C GLN A 304 22.05 36.87 -2.37
N LYS A 305 23.04 36.32 -1.68
CA LYS A 305 23.61 36.99 -0.51
C LYS A 305 24.31 38.26 -1.05
N SER A 306 23.67 39.38 -0.83
CA SER A 306 24.28 40.71 -0.93
C SER A 306 25.35 40.86 0.13
#